data_e3d1f197d363db3bac4134e72e699b70
#
_entry.id   e3d1f197d363db3bac4134e72e699b70
#
_cell.length_a   1.000
_cell.length_b   1.000
_cell.length_c   1.000
_cell.angle_alpha   90.00
_cell.angle_beta   90.00
_cell.angle_gamma   90.00
#
_symmetry.space_group_name_H-M   'P 1'
#
loop_
_entity.id
_entity.type
_entity.pdbx_description
1 polymer ?
#
loop_
_entity_poly.entity_id
_entity_poly.type
_entity_poly.pdbx_seq_one_letter_code
_entity_poly.pdbx_strand_id
1 'polypeptide(L)'
;MPDLPRGCSWDDLLRTSSALWCLLLLLLVWLTSSGAASLNRQGGSGLLFQTLCKASPGYLVQRVGSRRSVHREQRGASCVGAMPRGAFIVFEGLDRSGKSSQSQRLAASLKDKGHDVKAIRFPNREGPLGQLIDAFLRKDIDFTKRTCHHLFSSDRWEKQCEIQAAVLSGTTVISDRYAFSGVAYSSGAEGLPLEWCKNADSGLIAPDTVFYIDVSPEEANRRKGYGAERYEKLEIQRRVYSSYMHFSTQPYWHAIDGTKDIDSIAAEVCVKAEQVVSSVAASDAPVTTLWDNAPLQQSAKVAESTAVEGASSSSVTSRLQ
;
A
#
# COMPACT_ATOMS: atom_id res chain seq x y z
N MET A 1 -34.32 -23.83 -17.91
CA MET A 1 -34.91 -22.78 -17.06
C MET A 1 -34.88 -23.31 -15.66
N PRO A 2 -34.13 -22.75 -14.72
CA PRO A 2 -34.15 -23.18 -13.32
C PRO A 2 -35.34 -22.57 -12.60
N ASP A 3 -36.02 -23.41 -11.80
CA ASP A 3 -37.17 -23.04 -10.99
C ASP A 3 -36.86 -22.05 -9.89
N LEU A 4 -37.64 -20.96 -9.81
CA LEU A 4 -37.60 -19.97 -8.74
C LEU A 4 -38.38 -20.45 -7.49
N PRO A 5 -37.91 -20.14 -6.27
CA PRO A 5 -38.66 -20.44 -5.06
C PRO A 5 -39.94 -19.63 -5.00
N ARG A 6 -41.03 -20.32 -4.56
CA ARG A 6 -42.38 -19.76 -4.50
C ARG A 6 -42.44 -18.54 -3.56
N GLY A 7 -42.75 -17.38 -4.14
CA GLY A 7 -43.10 -16.17 -3.38
C GLY A 7 -42.48 -14.84 -3.81
N CYS A 8 -41.67 -14.79 -4.86
CA CYS A 8 -41.16 -13.53 -5.40
C CYS A 8 -41.72 -13.26 -6.80
N SER A 9 -42.37 -12.12 -6.98
CA SER A 9 -42.84 -11.62 -8.27
C SER A 9 -41.70 -10.83 -8.97
N TRP A 10 -41.60 -10.96 -10.30
CA TRP A 10 -40.65 -10.21 -11.13
C TRP A 10 -40.87 -8.70 -11.06
N ASP A 11 -42.02 -8.23 -10.61
CA ASP A 11 -42.34 -6.82 -10.47
C ASP A 11 -41.68 -6.14 -9.27
N ASP A 12 -41.25 -6.90 -8.25
CA ASP A 12 -40.55 -6.38 -7.08
C ASP A 12 -39.04 -6.15 -7.33
N LEU A 13 -38.46 -6.83 -8.31
CA LEU A 13 -37.04 -6.67 -8.71
C LEU A 13 -36.78 -5.44 -9.57
N LEU A 14 -37.81 -4.87 -10.20
CA LEU A 14 -37.68 -3.71 -11.10
C LEU A 14 -37.85 -2.36 -10.39
N ARG A 15 -38.16 -2.35 -9.10
CA ARG A 15 -38.42 -1.11 -8.33
C ARG A 15 -37.20 -0.49 -7.64
N THR A 16 -36.03 -1.08 -7.69
CA THR A 16 -34.82 -0.46 -7.14
C THR A 16 -33.96 0.10 -8.25
N SER A 17 -33.75 1.40 -8.23
CA SER A 17 -32.96 2.19 -9.19
C SER A 17 -31.51 1.68 -9.43
N SER A 18 -31.03 0.78 -8.59
CA SER A 18 -29.69 0.16 -8.69
C SER A 18 -29.62 -1.00 -9.70
N ALA A 19 -30.71 -1.69 -9.96
CA ALA A 19 -30.72 -2.83 -10.89
C ALA A 19 -30.61 -2.39 -12.36
N LEU A 20 -31.17 -1.23 -12.71
CA LEU A 20 -31.06 -0.65 -14.04
C LEU A 20 -29.62 -0.19 -14.36
N TRP A 21 -28.90 0.33 -13.37
CA TRP A 21 -27.50 0.72 -13.52
C TRP A 21 -26.56 -0.49 -13.69
N CYS A 22 -26.81 -1.57 -13.01
CA CYS A 22 -26.05 -2.81 -13.19
C CYS A 22 -26.28 -3.45 -14.58
N LEU A 23 -27.49 -3.43 -15.09
CA LEU A 23 -27.81 -3.92 -16.43
C LEU A 23 -27.20 -3.06 -17.53
N LEU A 24 -27.20 -1.72 -17.38
CA LEU A 24 -26.54 -0.79 -18.29
C LEU A 24 -25.02 -0.95 -18.32
N LEU A 25 -24.38 -1.18 -17.16
CA LEU A 25 -22.94 -1.47 -17.06
C LEU A 25 -22.58 -2.80 -17.70
N LEU A 26 -23.37 -3.85 -17.51
CA LEU A 26 -23.16 -5.14 -18.15
C LEU A 26 -23.33 -5.09 -19.66
N LEU A 27 -24.28 -4.31 -20.17
CA LEU A 27 -24.47 -4.05 -21.60
C LEU A 27 -23.32 -3.26 -22.22
N LEU A 28 -22.78 -2.27 -21.50
CA LEU A 28 -21.60 -1.51 -21.94
C LEU A 28 -20.34 -2.38 -21.99
N VAL A 29 -20.13 -3.24 -21.02
CA VAL A 29 -19.01 -4.20 -21.02
C VAL A 29 -19.15 -5.24 -22.13
N TRP A 30 -20.37 -5.69 -22.42
CA TRP A 30 -20.62 -6.66 -23.51
C TRP A 30 -20.41 -6.03 -24.89
N LEU A 31 -20.81 -4.78 -25.10
CA LEU A 31 -20.60 -4.03 -26.36
C LEU A 31 -19.12 -3.70 -26.62
N THR A 32 -18.31 -3.52 -25.58
CA THR A 32 -16.87 -3.29 -25.71
C THR A 32 -16.07 -4.58 -25.94
N SER A 33 -16.55 -5.72 -25.49
CA SER A 33 -15.88 -7.01 -25.66
C SER A 33 -16.19 -7.70 -27.00
N SER A 34 -17.25 -7.31 -27.67
CA SER A 34 -17.64 -7.90 -28.98
C SER A 34 -17.07 -7.18 -30.21
N GLY A 35 -16.28 -6.10 -30.01
CA GLY A 35 -15.73 -5.27 -31.08
C GLY A 35 -14.27 -5.50 -31.47
N ALA A 36 -13.60 -6.50 -30.91
CA ALA A 36 -12.17 -6.73 -31.15
C ALA A 36 -11.90 -7.98 -32.03
N ALA A 37 -12.44 -7.97 -33.24
CA ALA A 37 -11.93 -8.88 -34.29
C ALA A 37 -11.95 -8.18 -35.65
N SER A 38 -10.75 -8.01 -36.21
CA SER A 38 -10.48 -7.64 -37.59
C SER A 38 -10.68 -6.17 -38.00
N LEU A 39 -9.55 -5.45 -38.09
CA LEU A 39 -9.21 -4.70 -39.32
C LEU A 39 -7.75 -4.23 -39.26
N ASN A 40 -6.98 -4.75 -40.18
CA ASN A 40 -5.57 -4.46 -40.42
C ASN A 40 -5.47 -3.30 -41.44
N ARG A 41 -4.50 -2.36 -41.22
CA ARG A 41 -3.88 -1.43 -42.18
C ARG A 41 -4.73 -0.42 -42.94
N GLN A 42 -4.51 0.82 -42.71
CA GLN A 42 -3.82 1.85 -43.53
C GLN A 42 -4.12 3.25 -43.07
N GLY A 43 -3.12 4.05 -42.94
CA GLY A 43 -2.86 5.46 -42.87
C GLY A 43 -3.99 6.47 -43.01
N GLY A 44 -3.87 7.56 -42.21
CA GLY A 44 -4.46 8.84 -42.59
C GLY A 44 -5.16 9.60 -41.46
N SER A 45 -4.50 10.67 -41.04
CA SER A 45 -5.12 11.94 -40.62
C SER A 45 -5.90 12.00 -39.30
N GLY A 46 -5.22 12.53 -38.28
CA GLY A 46 -5.88 13.19 -37.15
C GLY A 46 -6.73 14.37 -37.57
N LEU A 47 -7.98 14.31 -37.24
CA LEU A 47 -8.92 15.45 -37.13
C LEU A 47 -10.31 14.93 -36.77
N LEU A 48 -10.59 14.53 -35.54
CA LEU A 48 -11.98 14.31 -35.06
C LEU A 48 -12.10 14.11 -33.53
N PHE A 49 -11.34 14.88 -32.74
CA PHE A 49 -11.53 14.90 -31.29
C PHE A 49 -11.51 16.31 -30.69
N GLN A 50 -11.95 17.32 -31.48
CA GLN A 50 -11.99 18.72 -31.01
C GLN A 50 -13.37 19.39 -31.08
N THR A 51 -14.46 18.65 -30.97
CA THR A 51 -15.77 19.28 -31.05
C THR A 51 -16.75 18.71 -30.03
N LEU A 52 -16.47 18.81 -28.74
CA LEU A 52 -17.49 18.61 -27.68
C LEU A 52 -17.12 19.25 -26.33
N CYS A 53 -16.58 20.48 -26.37
CA CYS A 53 -16.49 21.34 -25.19
C CYS A 53 -16.70 22.82 -25.56
N LYS A 54 -17.91 23.14 -26.00
CA LYS A 54 -18.37 24.54 -26.07
C LYS A 54 -19.83 24.59 -25.72
N ALA A 55 -20.15 24.87 -24.45
CA ALA A 55 -21.34 25.64 -24.05
C ALA A 55 -21.33 25.83 -22.53
N SER A 56 -20.93 27.01 -22.08
CA SER A 56 -21.66 27.74 -21.01
C SER A 56 -21.06 29.13 -20.82
N PRO A 57 -21.88 30.13 -20.43
CA PRO A 57 -21.70 31.53 -20.81
C PRO A 57 -21.07 32.41 -19.72
N GLY A 58 -20.36 33.40 -20.21
CA GLY A 58 -20.25 34.78 -19.78
C GLY A 58 -20.09 35.14 -18.30
N TYR A 59 -18.89 35.60 -17.95
CA TYR A 59 -18.76 36.70 -17.01
C TYR A 59 -17.78 37.74 -17.56
N LEU A 60 -18.33 38.95 -17.63
CA LEU A 60 -17.72 40.20 -18.09
C LEU A 60 -16.60 40.61 -17.12
N VAL A 61 -15.35 40.71 -17.57
CA VAL A 61 -14.26 41.35 -16.80
C VAL A 61 -13.92 42.66 -17.49
N GLN A 62 -14.21 43.76 -16.82
CA GLN A 62 -13.80 45.10 -17.19
C GLN A 62 -12.28 45.23 -17.18
N ARG A 63 -11.72 45.69 -18.28
CA ARG A 63 -10.36 46.19 -18.38
C ARG A 63 -10.27 47.59 -17.76
N VAL A 64 -9.45 47.72 -16.72
CA VAL A 64 -8.88 49.01 -16.32
C VAL A 64 -7.39 48.95 -16.57
N GLY A 65 -6.92 49.77 -17.48
CA GLY A 65 -5.50 49.91 -17.78
C GLY A 65 -4.83 50.87 -16.83
N SER A 66 -3.57 50.57 -16.49
CA SER A 66 -2.55 51.58 -16.27
C SER A 66 -1.16 50.95 -16.33
N ARG A 67 -0.36 51.36 -17.31
CA ARG A 67 1.05 51.06 -17.40
C ARG A 67 1.79 51.89 -16.37
N ARG A 68 2.52 51.23 -15.48
CA ARG A 68 3.74 51.72 -14.85
C ARG A 68 4.73 50.59 -14.77
N SER A 69 5.80 50.69 -15.58
CA SER A 69 7.01 49.90 -15.48
C SER A 69 7.74 50.24 -14.18
N VAL A 70 7.81 49.31 -13.28
CA VAL A 70 8.73 49.36 -12.15
C VAL A 70 9.70 48.21 -12.35
N HIS A 71 10.93 48.52 -12.70
CA HIS A 71 12.05 47.60 -12.59
C HIS A 71 12.16 47.19 -11.12
N ARG A 72 11.62 46.01 -10.80
CA ARG A 72 11.88 45.36 -9.51
C ARG A 72 13.01 44.35 -9.75
N GLU A 73 14.19 44.74 -9.27
CA GLU A 73 15.31 43.81 -9.09
C GLU A 73 14.76 42.51 -8.47
N GLN A 74 14.90 41.43 -9.19
CA GLN A 74 14.71 40.07 -8.66
C GLN A 74 15.88 39.81 -7.72
N ARG A 75 15.72 40.23 -6.46
CA ARG A 75 16.54 39.69 -5.37
C ARG A 75 16.14 38.21 -5.28
N GLY A 76 17.19 37.37 -5.32
CA GLY A 76 17.12 35.93 -5.41
C GLY A 76 16.01 35.33 -4.54
N ALA A 77 15.14 34.56 -5.18
CA ALA A 77 14.34 33.60 -4.47
C ALA A 77 15.32 32.69 -3.74
N SER A 78 15.44 32.89 -2.43
CA SER A 78 16.05 31.93 -1.54
C SER A 78 15.35 30.61 -1.84
N CYS A 79 16.10 29.64 -2.36
CA CYS A 79 15.64 28.27 -2.43
C CYS A 79 15.20 27.89 -1.02
N VAL A 80 13.90 27.83 -0.78
CA VAL A 80 13.38 27.13 0.39
C VAL A 80 13.82 25.69 0.15
N GLY A 81 14.91 25.29 0.82
CA GLY A 81 15.47 23.96 0.72
C GLY A 81 14.32 22.98 0.99
N ALA A 82 14.07 22.08 0.06
CA ALA A 82 13.12 21.01 0.26
C ALA A 82 13.50 20.33 1.59
N MET A 83 12.55 20.17 2.49
CA MET A 83 12.80 19.44 3.73
C MET A 83 13.30 18.04 3.36
N PRO A 84 14.40 17.56 3.98
CA PRO A 84 14.89 16.22 3.67
C PRO A 84 13.82 15.20 3.98
N ARG A 85 13.63 14.22 3.10
CA ARG A 85 12.66 13.15 3.32
C ARG A 85 13.09 12.23 4.46
N GLY A 86 12.13 11.58 5.09
CA GLY A 86 12.38 10.50 6.04
C GLY A 86 12.81 9.21 5.34
N ALA A 87 13.36 8.27 6.11
CA ALA A 87 13.70 6.94 5.63
C ALA A 87 12.53 5.97 5.77
N PHE A 88 12.44 5.00 4.85
CA PHE A 88 11.52 3.87 4.98
C PHE A 88 12.30 2.59 5.28
N ILE A 89 12.18 2.06 6.50
CA ILE A 89 12.91 0.91 7.05
C ILE A 89 11.94 -0.24 7.25
N VAL A 90 12.28 -1.42 6.76
CA VAL A 90 11.44 -2.61 6.85
C VAL A 90 12.16 -3.72 7.61
N PHE A 91 11.45 -4.41 8.50
CA PHE A 91 11.90 -5.63 9.17
C PHE A 91 11.23 -6.85 8.56
N GLU A 92 12.03 -7.82 8.14
CA GLU A 92 11.57 -9.08 7.54
C GLU A 92 12.21 -10.30 8.23
N GLY A 93 11.66 -11.48 7.96
CA GLY A 93 12.10 -12.77 8.52
C GLY A 93 10.94 -13.68 8.89
N LEU A 94 11.26 -14.89 9.33
CA LEU A 94 10.28 -15.92 9.72
C LEU A 94 9.43 -15.51 10.92
N ASP A 95 8.35 -16.23 11.16
CA ASP A 95 7.59 -16.09 12.37
C ASP A 95 8.48 -16.42 13.58
N ARG A 96 8.30 -15.62 14.66
CA ARG A 96 9.13 -15.73 15.88
C ARG A 96 10.63 -15.43 15.72
N SER A 97 11.07 -14.82 14.60
CA SER A 97 12.47 -14.42 14.45
C SER A 97 12.89 -13.23 15.34
N GLY A 98 11.96 -12.45 15.87
CA GLY A 98 12.26 -11.30 16.73
C GLY A 98 12.04 -9.93 16.09
N LYS A 99 11.52 -9.89 14.85
CA LYS A 99 11.24 -8.64 14.09
C LYS A 99 10.53 -7.58 14.89
N SER A 100 9.39 -7.93 15.49
CA SER A 100 8.54 -6.97 16.22
C SER A 100 9.27 -6.34 17.41
N SER A 101 10.08 -7.12 18.11
CA SER A 101 10.89 -6.60 19.21
C SER A 101 11.97 -5.65 18.72
N GLN A 102 12.63 -5.97 17.60
CA GLN A 102 13.69 -5.14 17.04
C GLN A 102 13.15 -3.86 16.38
N SER A 103 12.03 -3.94 15.66
CA SER A 103 11.39 -2.76 15.08
C SER A 103 10.91 -1.76 16.13
N GLN A 104 10.35 -2.25 17.25
CA GLN A 104 9.94 -1.40 18.38
C GLN A 104 11.15 -0.75 19.08
N ARG A 105 12.23 -1.51 19.30
CA ARG A 105 13.47 -0.99 19.91
C ARG A 105 14.13 0.06 19.03
N LEU A 106 14.19 -0.16 17.71
CA LEU A 106 14.70 0.83 16.77
C LEU A 106 13.85 2.10 16.79
N ALA A 107 12.51 1.96 16.78
CA ALA A 107 11.61 3.10 16.83
C ALA A 107 11.79 3.94 18.10
N ALA A 108 11.97 3.29 19.25
CA ALA A 108 12.26 3.98 20.52
C ALA A 108 13.62 4.69 20.46
N SER A 109 14.68 3.99 20.04
CA SER A 109 16.04 4.55 19.95
C SER A 109 16.13 5.76 19.03
N LEU A 110 15.48 5.73 17.85
CA LEU A 110 15.48 6.89 16.94
C LEU A 110 14.67 8.08 17.51
N LYS A 111 13.55 7.81 18.19
CA LYS A 111 12.78 8.86 18.89
C LYS A 111 13.59 9.52 20.01
N ASP A 112 14.30 8.73 20.81
CA ASP A 112 15.16 9.24 21.89
C ASP A 112 16.30 10.13 21.36
N LYS A 113 16.71 9.91 20.09
CA LYS A 113 17.68 10.73 19.36
C LYS A 113 17.06 11.95 18.67
N GLY A 114 15.76 12.17 18.82
CA GLY A 114 15.05 13.35 18.30
C GLY A 114 14.54 13.20 16.87
N HIS A 115 14.56 11.99 16.29
CA HIS A 115 13.96 11.76 14.97
C HIS A 115 12.43 11.65 15.09
N ASP A 116 11.72 12.17 14.07
CA ASP A 116 10.30 11.87 13.90
C ASP A 116 10.14 10.46 13.34
N VAL A 117 9.43 9.59 14.07
CA VAL A 117 9.34 8.15 13.73
C VAL A 117 7.91 7.66 13.81
N LYS A 118 7.47 7.03 12.73
CA LYS A 118 6.21 6.32 12.64
C LYS A 118 6.45 4.80 12.53
N ALA A 119 5.97 4.05 13.51
CA ALA A 119 6.00 2.59 13.48
C ALA A 119 4.68 2.04 12.93
N ILE A 120 4.77 1.11 11.98
CA ILE A 120 3.65 0.41 11.38
C ILE A 120 3.92 -1.10 11.36
N ARG A 121 2.90 -1.89 11.09
CA ARG A 121 2.99 -3.33 11.02
C ARG A 121 2.05 -3.90 9.97
N PHE A 122 2.51 -4.93 9.25
CA PHE A 122 1.69 -5.73 8.37
C PHE A 122 1.62 -7.20 8.82
N PRO A 123 0.46 -7.86 8.69
CA PRO A 123 -0.78 -7.22 8.31
C PRO A 123 -1.29 -6.30 9.44
N ASN A 124 -1.96 -5.21 9.05
CA ASN A 124 -2.78 -4.45 9.98
C ASN A 124 -4.03 -5.27 10.28
N ARG A 125 -4.27 -5.60 11.56
CA ARG A 125 -5.42 -6.43 11.96
C ARG A 125 -6.65 -5.60 12.35
N GLU A 126 -6.57 -4.29 12.19
CA GLU A 126 -7.65 -3.35 12.47
C GLU A 126 -8.48 -3.06 11.21
N GLY A 127 -9.71 -2.59 11.41
CA GLY A 127 -10.61 -2.29 10.32
C GLY A 127 -11.18 -3.52 9.60
N PRO A 128 -12.06 -3.32 8.61
CA PRO A 128 -12.77 -4.42 7.94
C PRO A 128 -11.84 -5.41 7.21
N LEU A 129 -10.84 -4.89 6.50
CA LEU A 129 -9.85 -5.70 5.78
C LEU A 129 -8.98 -6.49 6.75
N GLY A 130 -8.52 -5.83 7.83
CA GLY A 130 -7.71 -6.45 8.87
C GLY A 130 -8.43 -7.56 9.62
N GLN A 131 -9.74 -7.43 9.85
CA GLN A 131 -10.57 -8.47 10.47
C GLN A 131 -10.66 -9.72 9.59
N LEU A 132 -10.78 -9.57 8.25
CA LEU A 132 -10.76 -10.70 7.33
C LEU A 132 -9.40 -11.42 7.33
N ILE A 133 -8.30 -10.67 7.35
CA ILE A 133 -6.96 -11.22 7.45
C ILE A 133 -6.76 -11.96 8.77
N ASP A 134 -7.20 -11.38 9.88
CA ASP A 134 -7.08 -11.99 11.19
C ASP A 134 -7.89 -13.29 11.30
N ALA A 135 -9.13 -13.31 10.82
CA ALA A 135 -9.96 -14.51 10.76
C ALA A 135 -9.32 -15.62 9.89
N PHE A 136 -8.71 -15.24 8.75
CA PHE A 136 -7.98 -16.17 7.90
C PHE A 136 -6.75 -16.76 8.61
N LEU A 137 -5.96 -15.94 9.30
CA LEU A 137 -4.77 -16.40 10.03
C LEU A 137 -5.14 -17.32 11.19
N ARG A 138 -6.25 -17.07 11.88
CA ARG A 138 -6.80 -17.94 12.92
C ARG A 138 -7.46 -19.21 12.40
N LYS A 139 -7.62 -19.36 11.09
CA LYS A 139 -8.28 -20.50 10.41
C LYS A 139 -9.80 -20.51 10.58
N ASP A 140 -10.41 -19.37 10.92
CA ASP A 140 -11.86 -19.22 11.05
C ASP A 140 -12.54 -19.17 9.67
N ILE A 141 -11.84 -18.68 8.66
CA ILE A 141 -12.28 -18.59 7.26
C ILE A 141 -11.16 -19.05 6.31
N ASP A 142 -11.56 -19.44 5.10
CA ASP A 142 -10.64 -19.85 4.04
C ASP A 142 -10.83 -19.04 2.76
N PHE A 143 -9.74 -18.80 2.07
CA PHE A 143 -9.72 -18.19 0.75
C PHE A 143 -8.91 -19.05 -0.22
N THR A 144 -9.14 -18.88 -1.53
CA THR A 144 -8.20 -19.43 -2.52
C THR A 144 -6.83 -18.76 -2.35
N LYS A 145 -5.77 -19.47 -2.70
CA LYS A 145 -4.38 -18.99 -2.56
C LYS A 145 -4.17 -17.59 -3.18
N ARG A 146 -4.73 -17.36 -4.37
CA ARG A 146 -4.61 -16.09 -5.07
C ARG A 146 -5.40 -14.98 -4.39
N THR A 147 -6.64 -15.26 -3.97
CA THR A 147 -7.45 -14.31 -3.21
C THR A 147 -6.75 -13.91 -1.92
N CYS A 148 -6.18 -14.88 -1.20
CA CYS A 148 -5.42 -14.64 0.01
C CYS A 148 -4.24 -13.70 -0.26
N HIS A 149 -3.44 -13.95 -1.31
CA HIS A 149 -2.32 -13.08 -1.69
C HIS A 149 -2.78 -11.64 -1.96
N HIS A 150 -3.85 -11.44 -2.73
CA HIS A 150 -4.40 -10.11 -3.00
C HIS A 150 -4.98 -9.45 -1.74
N LEU A 151 -5.54 -10.20 -0.81
CA LEU A 151 -6.04 -9.66 0.45
C LEU A 151 -4.90 -9.01 1.27
N PHE A 152 -3.77 -9.71 1.41
CA PHE A 152 -2.58 -9.16 2.08
C PHE A 152 -1.91 -8.02 1.29
N SER A 153 -1.96 -8.06 -0.03
CA SER A 153 -1.49 -6.95 -0.88
C SER A 153 -2.37 -5.71 -0.71
N SER A 154 -3.70 -5.88 -0.69
CA SER A 154 -4.64 -4.78 -0.49
C SER A 154 -4.42 -4.05 0.84
N ASP A 155 -4.05 -4.77 1.91
CA ASP A 155 -3.68 -4.18 3.21
C ASP A 155 -2.47 -3.23 3.10
N ARG A 156 -1.48 -3.57 2.27
CA ARG A 156 -0.33 -2.71 2.00
C ARG A 156 -0.70 -1.49 1.14
N TRP A 157 -1.51 -1.69 0.12
CA TRP A 157 -2.01 -0.61 -0.74
C TRP A 157 -2.87 0.39 0.02
N GLU A 158 -3.69 -0.08 0.98
CA GLU A 158 -4.48 0.78 1.86
C GLU A 158 -3.60 1.76 2.66
N LYS A 159 -2.39 1.32 3.04
CA LYS A 159 -1.43 2.14 3.79
C LYS A 159 -0.45 2.95 2.94
N GLN A 160 -0.45 2.76 1.62
CA GLN A 160 0.51 3.37 0.70
C GLN A 160 0.57 4.89 0.82
N CYS A 161 -0.59 5.57 0.75
CA CYS A 161 -0.65 7.03 0.84
C CYS A 161 -0.16 7.57 2.18
N GLU A 162 -0.46 6.86 3.27
CA GLU A 162 -0.04 7.22 4.63
C GLU A 162 1.49 7.10 4.80
N ILE A 163 2.09 6.02 4.28
CA ILE A 163 3.54 5.82 4.29
C ILE A 163 4.23 6.88 3.45
N GLN A 164 3.75 7.11 2.25
CA GLN A 164 4.30 8.11 1.32
C GLN A 164 4.27 9.51 1.92
N ALA A 165 3.13 9.92 2.47
CA ALA A 165 2.99 11.24 3.09
C ALA A 165 3.96 11.42 4.28
N ALA A 166 4.11 10.40 5.13
CA ALA A 166 5.03 10.42 6.25
C ALA A 166 6.50 10.56 5.78
N VAL A 167 6.92 9.74 4.83
CA VAL A 167 8.29 9.79 4.29
C VAL A 167 8.57 11.15 3.64
N LEU A 168 7.65 11.67 2.83
CA LEU A 168 7.83 12.96 2.16
C LEU A 168 7.81 14.16 3.14
N SER A 169 7.21 14.02 4.32
CA SER A 169 7.24 15.06 5.38
C SER A 169 8.46 15.00 6.30
N GLY A 170 9.42 14.09 6.04
CA GLY A 170 10.63 13.95 6.87
C GLY A 170 10.50 12.91 7.99
N THR A 171 9.36 12.25 8.15
CA THR A 171 9.14 11.21 9.16
C THR A 171 9.78 9.89 8.72
N THR A 172 10.62 9.30 9.55
CA THR A 172 11.14 7.94 9.33
C THR A 172 10.05 6.91 9.61
N VAL A 173 9.73 6.09 8.63
CA VAL A 173 8.73 5.00 8.78
C VAL A 173 9.45 3.69 9.02
N ILE A 174 9.05 2.96 10.07
CA ILE A 174 9.56 1.63 10.42
C ILE A 174 8.42 0.63 10.32
N SER A 175 8.57 -0.36 9.43
CA SER A 175 7.56 -1.39 9.23
C SER A 175 8.00 -2.75 9.75
N ASP A 176 7.16 -3.39 10.56
CA ASP A 176 7.27 -4.83 10.90
C ASP A 176 6.53 -5.62 9.81
N ARG A 177 7.27 -6.23 8.88
CA ARG A 177 6.86 -6.86 7.63
C ARG A 177 6.43 -5.85 6.54
N TYR A 178 6.49 -6.33 5.29
CA TYR A 178 6.04 -5.60 4.12
C TYR A 178 5.77 -6.56 2.93
N ALA A 179 5.98 -6.10 1.71
CA ALA A 179 5.74 -6.84 0.48
C ALA A 179 6.56 -8.15 0.37
N PHE A 180 7.78 -8.17 0.92
CA PHE A 180 8.65 -9.35 0.89
C PHE A 180 8.05 -10.52 1.67
N SER A 181 7.40 -10.26 2.83
CA SER A 181 6.58 -11.26 3.52
C SER A 181 5.45 -11.78 2.63
N GLY A 182 4.73 -10.88 1.95
CA GLY A 182 3.65 -11.27 1.03
C GLY A 182 4.10 -12.23 -0.06
N VAL A 183 5.24 -11.91 -0.68
CA VAL A 183 5.84 -12.75 -1.73
C VAL A 183 6.37 -14.06 -1.13
N ALA A 184 7.14 -14.01 -0.03
CA ALA A 184 7.76 -15.20 0.56
C ALA A 184 6.73 -16.23 1.05
N TYR A 185 5.67 -15.77 1.71
CA TYR A 185 4.60 -16.66 2.18
C TYR A 185 3.74 -17.20 1.03
N SER A 186 3.39 -16.38 0.06
CA SER A 186 2.58 -16.84 -1.07
C SER A 186 3.33 -17.77 -2.01
N SER A 187 4.62 -17.55 -2.25
CA SER A 187 5.42 -18.46 -3.05
C SER A 187 5.85 -19.70 -2.26
N GLY A 188 6.37 -19.53 -1.04
CA GLY A 188 6.89 -20.63 -0.23
C GLY A 188 5.82 -21.51 0.41
N ALA A 189 4.79 -20.91 1.04
CA ALA A 189 3.74 -21.68 1.69
C ALA A 189 2.70 -22.20 0.69
N GLU A 190 2.26 -21.34 -0.22
CA GLU A 190 1.13 -21.63 -1.11
C GLU A 190 1.58 -22.15 -2.50
N GLY A 191 2.86 -22.02 -2.85
CA GLY A 191 3.42 -22.49 -4.11
C GLY A 191 3.02 -21.65 -5.33
N LEU A 192 2.70 -20.37 -5.12
CA LEU A 192 2.41 -19.44 -6.22
C LEU A 192 3.72 -19.00 -6.91
N PRO A 193 3.70 -18.69 -8.23
CA PRO A 193 4.88 -18.21 -8.93
C PRO A 193 5.40 -16.90 -8.31
N LEU A 194 6.72 -16.81 -8.09
CA LEU A 194 7.38 -15.68 -7.41
C LEU A 194 7.07 -14.34 -8.08
N GLU A 195 7.25 -14.26 -9.40
CA GLU A 195 7.01 -13.03 -10.17
C GLU A 195 5.53 -12.63 -10.17
N TRP A 196 4.63 -13.60 -10.19
CA TRP A 196 3.20 -13.31 -10.05
C TRP A 196 2.89 -12.68 -8.68
N CYS A 197 3.54 -13.16 -7.61
CA CYS A 197 3.37 -12.59 -6.28
C CYS A 197 3.94 -11.16 -6.19
N LYS A 198 5.07 -10.88 -6.82
CA LYS A 198 5.62 -9.52 -6.86
C LYS A 198 4.70 -8.53 -7.58
N ASN A 199 4.07 -8.94 -8.68
CA ASN A 199 3.25 -8.05 -9.49
C ASN A 199 2.09 -7.40 -8.71
N ALA A 200 1.55 -8.07 -7.70
CA ALA A 200 0.47 -7.50 -6.88
C ALA A 200 0.91 -6.28 -6.05
N ASP A 201 2.20 -6.19 -5.74
CA ASP A 201 2.82 -5.15 -4.93
C ASP A 201 3.71 -4.20 -5.77
N SER A 202 3.76 -4.37 -7.09
CA SER A 202 4.51 -3.50 -7.99
C SER A 202 3.91 -2.09 -7.95
N GLY A 203 4.76 -1.09 -7.74
CA GLY A 203 4.32 0.30 -7.57
C GLY A 203 4.11 0.74 -6.11
N LEU A 204 4.15 -0.16 -5.12
CA LEU A 204 4.25 0.25 -3.72
C LEU A 204 5.58 0.97 -3.47
N ILE A 205 5.62 1.84 -2.47
CA ILE A 205 6.86 2.54 -2.07
C ILE A 205 7.97 1.54 -1.74
N ALA A 206 9.15 1.73 -2.32
CA ALA A 206 10.32 0.91 -2.02
C ALA A 206 10.95 1.33 -0.69
N PRO A 207 11.40 0.38 0.17
CA PRO A 207 12.14 0.71 1.36
C PRO A 207 13.59 1.13 1.02
N ASP A 208 14.13 2.02 1.83
CA ASP A 208 15.55 2.39 1.77
C ASP A 208 16.45 1.27 2.31
N THR A 209 15.94 0.49 3.24
CA THR A 209 16.64 -0.67 3.80
C THR A 209 15.67 -1.72 4.33
N VAL A 210 16.08 -2.99 4.23
CA VAL A 210 15.38 -4.13 4.81
C VAL A 210 16.31 -4.84 5.76
N PHE A 211 15.94 -4.95 7.04
CA PHE A 211 16.60 -5.79 8.03
C PHE A 211 15.94 -7.15 8.06
N TYR A 212 16.59 -8.14 7.47
CA TYR A 212 16.15 -9.53 7.55
C TYR A 212 16.72 -10.18 8.80
N ILE A 213 15.86 -10.44 9.78
CA ILE A 213 16.27 -11.15 11.00
C ILE A 213 16.35 -12.63 10.68
N ASP A 214 17.58 -13.06 10.42
CA ASP A 214 17.88 -14.42 9.98
C ASP A 214 17.90 -15.39 11.16
N VAL A 215 16.92 -16.26 11.18
CA VAL A 215 16.78 -17.35 12.15
C VAL A 215 16.36 -18.59 11.39
N SER A 216 17.01 -19.72 11.64
CA SER A 216 16.62 -20.98 11.02
C SER A 216 15.18 -21.37 11.40
N PRO A 217 14.44 -22.06 10.52
CA PRO A 217 13.10 -22.54 10.84
C PRO A 217 13.06 -23.41 12.09
N GLU A 218 14.10 -24.18 12.33
CA GLU A 218 14.27 -25.05 13.50
C GLU A 218 14.39 -24.25 14.80
N GLU A 219 15.18 -23.17 14.77
CA GLU A 219 15.34 -22.29 15.93
C GLU A 219 14.08 -21.48 16.19
N ALA A 220 13.45 -20.96 15.14
CA ALA A 220 12.17 -20.24 15.25
C ALA A 220 11.08 -21.13 15.86
N ASN A 221 11.04 -22.42 15.49
CA ASN A 221 10.08 -23.40 16.00
C ASN A 221 10.27 -23.71 17.51
N ARG A 222 11.49 -23.53 18.05
CA ARG A 222 11.75 -23.74 19.50
C ARG A 222 11.27 -22.57 20.36
N ARG A 223 11.01 -21.42 19.76
CA ARG A 223 10.59 -20.21 20.49
C ARG A 223 9.14 -20.31 20.95
N LYS A 224 8.84 -19.74 22.14
CA LYS A 224 7.51 -19.83 22.76
C LYS A 224 6.40 -19.28 21.85
N GLY A 225 5.23 -19.95 21.87
CA GLY A 225 4.03 -19.55 21.16
C GLY A 225 3.99 -19.92 19.68
N TYR A 226 4.90 -20.78 19.22
CA TYR A 226 4.89 -21.30 17.86
C TYR A 226 3.74 -22.31 17.64
N GLY A 227 3.09 -22.27 16.46
CA GLY A 227 2.07 -23.25 16.04
C GLY A 227 0.62 -22.78 16.17
N ALA A 228 0.37 -21.55 16.67
CA ALA A 228 -0.96 -21.02 16.84
C ALA A 228 -1.61 -20.57 15.51
N GLU A 229 -0.83 -19.93 14.64
CA GLU A 229 -1.35 -19.38 13.38
C GLU A 229 -1.18 -20.37 12.21
N ARG A 230 -1.86 -20.07 11.09
CA ARG A 230 -1.98 -20.92 9.88
C ARG A 230 -0.64 -21.38 9.33
N TYR A 231 0.32 -20.48 9.25
CA TYR A 231 1.63 -20.70 8.62
C TYR A 231 2.73 -21.17 9.60
N GLU A 232 2.47 -21.22 10.90
CA GLU A 232 3.41 -21.66 11.92
C GLU A 232 3.54 -23.20 11.95
N LYS A 233 4.00 -23.79 10.85
CA LYS A 233 4.37 -25.20 10.71
C LYS A 233 5.78 -25.27 10.16
N LEU A 234 6.63 -26.11 10.74
CA LEU A 234 8.06 -26.18 10.41
C LEU A 234 8.33 -26.36 8.91
N GLU A 235 7.61 -27.28 8.26
CA GLU A 235 7.77 -27.52 6.82
C GLU A 235 7.36 -26.30 5.95
N ILE A 236 6.33 -25.56 6.37
CA ILE A 236 5.92 -24.33 5.71
C ILE A 236 7.01 -23.28 5.89
N GLN A 237 7.50 -23.08 7.11
CA GLN A 237 8.53 -22.11 7.42
C GLN A 237 9.86 -22.39 6.70
N ARG A 238 10.23 -23.65 6.46
CA ARG A 238 11.39 -24.03 5.62
C ARG A 238 11.22 -23.51 4.18
N ARG A 239 10.06 -23.69 3.58
CA ARG A 239 9.78 -23.19 2.23
C ARG A 239 9.74 -21.66 2.17
N VAL A 240 9.15 -21.03 3.17
CA VAL A 240 9.12 -19.55 3.30
C VAL A 240 10.54 -19.02 3.45
N TYR A 241 11.38 -19.65 4.26
CA TYR A 241 12.79 -19.29 4.42
C TYR A 241 13.52 -19.34 3.07
N SER A 242 13.38 -20.42 2.32
CA SER A 242 13.96 -20.53 0.98
C SER A 242 13.46 -19.44 0.02
N SER A 243 12.19 -19.04 0.14
CA SER A 243 11.62 -17.96 -0.67
C SER A 243 12.21 -16.60 -0.33
N TYR A 244 12.52 -16.31 0.93
CA TYR A 244 13.21 -15.08 1.31
C TYR A 244 14.60 -14.96 0.69
N MET A 245 15.30 -16.06 0.44
CA MET A 245 16.63 -16.04 -0.16
C MET A 245 16.69 -15.43 -1.55
N HIS A 246 15.55 -15.34 -2.26
CA HIS A 246 15.49 -14.63 -3.53
C HIS A 246 15.74 -13.13 -3.42
N PHE A 247 15.65 -12.57 -2.21
CA PHE A 247 15.90 -11.15 -1.96
C PHE A 247 17.31 -10.87 -1.41
N SER A 248 18.06 -11.89 -1.03
CA SER A 248 19.35 -11.75 -0.34
C SER A 248 20.43 -10.99 -1.12
N THR A 249 20.31 -10.90 -2.45
CA THR A 249 21.24 -10.18 -3.32
C THR A 249 20.89 -8.72 -3.54
N GLN A 250 19.78 -8.25 -2.99
CA GLN A 250 19.37 -6.84 -3.17
C GLN A 250 20.27 -5.91 -2.32
N PRO A 251 20.71 -4.76 -2.85
CA PRO A 251 21.64 -3.88 -2.16
C PRO A 251 21.08 -3.27 -0.86
N TYR A 252 19.77 -3.17 -0.75
CA TYR A 252 19.06 -2.67 0.44
C TYR A 252 18.75 -3.78 1.47
N TRP A 253 19.13 -5.04 1.19
CA TRP A 253 18.83 -6.18 2.05
C TRP A 253 20.00 -6.50 3.00
N HIS A 254 19.77 -6.36 4.30
CA HIS A 254 20.76 -6.64 5.34
C HIS A 254 20.32 -7.82 6.19
N ALA A 255 20.99 -8.94 6.04
CA ALA A 255 20.82 -10.09 6.93
C ALA A 255 21.45 -9.80 8.30
N ILE A 256 20.66 -9.97 9.35
CA ILE A 256 21.04 -9.80 10.75
C ILE A 256 20.91 -11.15 11.43
N ASP A 257 21.98 -11.63 12.04
CA ASP A 257 21.97 -12.89 12.79
C ASP A 257 21.02 -12.81 13.99
N GLY A 258 19.83 -13.39 13.83
CA GLY A 258 18.78 -13.40 14.84
C GLY A 258 18.99 -14.42 15.96
N THR A 259 20.12 -15.14 16.00
CA THR A 259 20.49 -16.06 17.08
C THR A 259 21.25 -15.38 18.21
N LYS A 260 21.79 -14.17 17.97
CA LYS A 260 22.44 -13.35 18.98
C LYS A 260 21.44 -12.90 20.07
N ASP A 261 21.96 -12.39 21.16
CA ASP A 261 21.14 -11.77 22.19
C ASP A 261 20.43 -10.52 21.66
N ILE A 262 19.30 -10.19 22.28
CA ILE A 262 18.39 -9.13 21.80
C ILE A 262 19.04 -7.74 21.77
N ASP A 263 19.99 -7.46 22.69
CA ASP A 263 20.64 -6.16 22.81
C ASP A 263 21.75 -6.02 21.76
N SER A 264 22.50 -7.07 21.49
CA SER A 264 23.49 -7.12 20.41
C SER A 264 22.83 -6.91 19.03
N ILE A 265 21.69 -7.56 18.78
CA ILE A 265 20.91 -7.35 17.54
C ILE A 265 20.45 -5.89 17.46
N ALA A 266 19.90 -5.35 18.54
CA ALA A 266 19.42 -3.96 18.58
C ALA A 266 20.56 -2.96 18.29
N ALA A 267 21.74 -3.17 18.87
CA ALA A 267 22.89 -2.32 18.63
C ALA A 267 23.34 -2.34 17.17
N GLU A 268 23.45 -3.54 16.56
CA GLU A 268 23.81 -3.69 15.15
C GLU A 268 22.78 -3.00 14.22
N VAL A 269 21.48 -3.22 14.46
CA VAL A 269 20.38 -2.62 13.71
C VAL A 269 20.41 -1.10 13.84
N CYS A 270 20.58 -0.55 15.07
CA CYS A 270 20.64 0.88 15.30
C CYS A 270 21.75 1.56 14.52
N VAL A 271 22.96 1.02 14.53
CA VAL A 271 24.11 1.60 13.80
C VAL A 271 23.81 1.66 12.30
N LYS A 272 23.33 0.58 11.72
CA LYS A 272 22.98 0.54 10.28
C LYS A 272 21.81 1.47 9.95
N ALA A 273 20.79 1.52 10.78
CA ALA A 273 19.62 2.38 10.58
C ALA A 273 19.98 3.86 10.60
N GLU A 274 20.83 4.29 11.53
CA GLU A 274 21.32 5.69 11.60
C GLU A 274 22.11 6.10 10.36
N GLN A 275 22.92 5.20 9.83
CA GLN A 275 23.62 5.43 8.56
C GLN A 275 22.64 5.65 7.42
N VAL A 276 21.59 4.81 7.33
CA VAL A 276 20.54 4.95 6.31
C VAL A 276 19.77 6.26 6.49
N VAL A 277 19.30 6.57 7.70
CA VAL A 277 18.57 7.82 8.00
C VAL A 277 19.41 9.04 7.62
N SER A 278 20.68 9.06 8.01
CA SER A 278 21.59 10.16 7.70
C SER A 278 21.87 10.28 6.19
N SER A 279 22.05 9.16 5.50
CA SER A 279 22.25 9.12 4.05
C SER A 279 21.02 9.61 3.29
N VAL A 280 19.84 9.19 3.70
CA VAL A 280 18.57 9.61 3.10
C VAL A 280 18.34 11.11 3.31
N ALA A 281 18.59 11.61 4.52
CA ALA A 281 18.43 13.03 4.83
C ALA A 281 19.44 13.93 4.07
N ALA A 282 20.61 13.42 3.73
CA ALA A 282 21.64 14.13 2.97
C ALA A 282 21.46 14.01 1.45
N SER A 283 20.53 13.20 0.98
CA SER A 283 20.32 12.88 -0.44
C SER A 283 19.05 13.53 -0.98
N ASP A 284 19.14 14.08 -2.19
CA ASP A 284 17.97 14.51 -2.98
C ASP A 284 17.35 13.36 -3.78
N ALA A 285 17.73 12.10 -3.48
CA ALA A 285 17.24 10.94 -4.20
C ALA A 285 15.71 10.81 -4.03
N PRO A 286 14.97 10.64 -5.13
CA PRO A 286 13.51 10.48 -5.06
C PRO A 286 13.14 9.18 -4.35
N VAL A 287 11.96 9.14 -3.78
CA VAL A 287 11.33 7.91 -3.35
C VAL A 287 11.02 7.08 -4.59
N THR A 288 11.38 5.79 -4.57
CA THR A 288 11.16 4.87 -5.68
C THR A 288 10.06 3.87 -5.36
N THR A 289 9.62 3.14 -6.38
CA THR A 289 8.62 2.08 -6.26
C THR A 289 9.28 0.70 -6.25
N LEU A 290 8.63 -0.25 -5.56
CA LEU A 290 9.04 -1.64 -5.51
C LEU A 290 8.99 -2.29 -6.89
N TRP A 291 9.97 -3.09 -7.17
CA TRP A 291 10.18 -3.99 -8.31
C TRP A 291 10.54 -3.30 -9.63
N ASP A 292 10.05 -2.13 -9.92
CA ASP A 292 10.30 -1.34 -11.14
C ASP A 292 11.29 -0.19 -10.95
N ASN A 293 11.63 0.14 -9.70
CA ASN A 293 12.54 1.25 -9.35
C ASN A 293 12.18 2.59 -10.02
N ALA A 294 10.93 2.74 -10.42
CA ALA A 294 10.44 3.99 -10.99
C ALA A 294 10.35 5.07 -9.90
N PRO A 295 10.63 6.36 -10.22
CA PRO A 295 10.33 7.44 -9.30
C PRO A 295 8.85 7.45 -8.94
N LEU A 296 8.54 7.55 -7.66
CA LEU A 296 7.17 7.63 -7.21
C LEU A 296 6.53 8.91 -7.77
N GLN A 297 5.54 8.78 -8.64
CA GLN A 297 4.81 9.94 -9.15
C GLN A 297 4.07 10.59 -7.99
N GLN A 298 4.35 11.86 -7.74
CA GLN A 298 3.55 12.66 -6.82
C GLN A 298 2.15 12.76 -7.43
N SER A 299 1.20 12.02 -6.89
CA SER A 299 -0.21 12.14 -7.26
C SER A 299 -0.61 13.58 -6.97
N ALA A 300 -0.77 14.36 -8.03
CA ALA A 300 -1.30 15.71 -7.93
C ALA A 300 -2.64 15.61 -7.20
N LYS A 301 -2.67 16.13 -5.96
CA LYS A 301 -3.86 16.44 -5.15
C LYS A 301 -5.07 15.53 -5.37
N VAL A 302 -5.12 14.39 -4.68
CA VAL A 302 -6.38 13.87 -4.17
C VAL A 302 -6.57 14.50 -2.79
N ALA A 303 -6.79 15.81 -2.79
CA ALA A 303 -7.34 16.54 -1.67
C ALA A 303 -8.81 16.83 -2.03
N GLU A 304 -9.67 16.56 -1.06
CA GLU A 304 -11.08 16.93 -1.03
C GLU A 304 -12.06 16.01 -1.76
N SER A 305 -12.44 14.89 -1.17
CA SER A 305 -13.87 14.54 -1.04
C SER A 305 -14.10 13.39 -0.05
N THR A 306 -13.84 13.59 1.23
CA THR A 306 -14.49 12.81 2.31
C THR A 306 -14.79 13.71 3.51
N ALA A 307 -15.46 14.83 3.25
CA ALA A 307 -16.31 15.44 4.25
C ALA A 307 -17.67 14.77 4.13
N VAL A 308 -17.86 13.64 4.79
CA VAL A 308 -19.20 13.15 5.09
C VAL A 308 -19.73 14.09 6.17
N GLU A 309 -20.56 15.02 5.76
CA GLU A 309 -21.35 15.86 6.65
C GLU A 309 -22.14 14.95 7.59
N GLY A 310 -21.87 15.11 8.89
CA GLY A 310 -22.65 14.49 9.94
C GLY A 310 -24.10 15.01 9.87
N ALA A 311 -25.01 14.16 9.40
CA ALA A 311 -26.43 14.41 9.55
C ALA A 311 -26.79 14.36 11.03
N SER A 312 -27.08 15.53 11.58
CA SER A 312 -27.64 15.73 12.91
C SER A 312 -28.91 14.90 13.10
N SER A 313 -28.91 14.06 14.10
CA SER A 313 -30.09 13.42 14.64
C SER A 313 -31.03 14.47 15.21
N SER A 314 -32.12 14.78 14.53
CA SER A 314 -33.28 15.44 15.11
C SER A 314 -34.32 14.40 15.49
N SER A 315 -34.59 14.37 16.76
CA SER A 315 -35.65 13.72 17.48
C SER A 315 -37.01 13.67 16.74
N VAL A 316 -37.57 12.47 16.60
CA VAL A 316 -39.02 12.32 16.48
C VAL A 316 -39.50 11.46 17.64
N THR A 317 -39.97 12.17 18.65
CA THR A 317 -40.75 11.60 19.75
C THR A 317 -42.23 11.81 19.45
N SER A 318 -43.02 10.81 19.74
CA SER A 318 -44.48 10.81 19.98
C SER A 318 -45.45 10.83 18.81
N ARG A 319 -46.17 9.76 18.60
CA ARG A 319 -47.58 9.56 18.96
C ARG A 319 -48.10 8.30 18.32
N LEU A 320 -48.40 7.32 19.15
CA LEU A 320 -49.40 6.32 18.86
C LEU A 320 -50.36 6.30 20.05
N GLN A 321 -51.53 6.77 19.80
CA GLN A 321 -52.78 6.26 20.38
C GLN A 321 -53.32 5.21 19.44
#